data_972f012e7fb9a3286dffcf7803911b3a
#
_entry.id   972f012e7fb9a3286dffcf7803911b3a
#
_cell.length_a   1.000
_cell.length_b   1.000
_cell.length_c   1.000
_cell.angle_alpha   90.00
_cell.angle_beta   90.00
_cell.angle_gamma   90.00
#
_symmetry.space_group_name_H-M   'P 1'
#
loop_
_entity.id
_entity.type
_entity.pdbx_description
1 polymer ?
#
loop_
_entity_poly.entity_id
_entity_poly.type
_entity_poly.pdbx_seq_one_letter_code
_entity_poly.pdbx_strand_id
1 'polypeptide(L)'
;NLAVGSHLVCLPGTHSKWVGVRDGRIQRIATAMTGELYAVLRQHSILGRLMPVDDTRFDAFAFDAGLRRSEQAGGMLHHLFGVRTAGLFQQIAEPALPSYLSGLLIGHELRASGAFSQKPRPAQVHLVGNDRLLASYAHALTSLGIGVQRHPEDLAAHGLHALWSRRSATRSNADV
;
A
#
# COMPACT_ATOMS: atom_id res chain seq x y z
N ASN A 1 10.87 -17.92 -1.38
CA ASN A 1 11.44 -18.24 -0.08
C ASN A 1 12.21 -17.03 0.45
N LEU A 2 11.78 -16.45 1.58
CA LEU A 2 12.42 -15.28 2.22
C LEU A 2 13.50 -15.68 3.25
N ALA A 3 14.01 -16.91 3.18
CA ALA A 3 14.93 -17.47 4.17
C ALA A 3 16.36 -16.86 4.10
N VAL A 4 16.74 -16.28 2.96
CA VAL A 4 18.08 -15.74 2.74
C VAL A 4 17.98 -14.34 2.14
N GLY A 5 18.81 -13.41 2.63
CA GLY A 5 18.87 -12.04 2.13
C GLY A 5 17.87 -11.09 2.78
N SER A 6 17.80 -9.89 2.22
CA SER A 6 16.90 -8.82 2.69
C SER A 6 15.71 -8.67 1.75
N HIS A 7 14.51 -8.71 2.31
CA HIS A 7 13.25 -8.62 1.58
C HIS A 7 12.35 -7.54 2.20
N LEU A 8 11.56 -6.88 1.36
CA LEU A 8 10.52 -5.97 1.78
C LEU A 8 9.17 -6.52 1.33
N VAL A 9 8.27 -6.70 2.30
CA VAL A 9 6.91 -7.20 2.07
C VAL A 9 5.93 -6.09 2.39
N CYS A 10 4.97 -5.85 1.51
CA CYS A 10 3.85 -4.95 1.74
C CYS A 10 2.55 -5.74 1.71
N LEU A 11 1.73 -5.53 2.73
CA LEU A 11 0.36 -6.06 2.83
C LEU A 11 -0.61 -4.87 2.78
N PRO A 12 -1.03 -4.44 1.56
CA PRO A 12 -2.00 -3.37 1.40
C PRO A 12 -3.35 -3.74 2.02
N GLY A 13 -4.02 -2.77 2.62
CA GLY A 13 -5.34 -2.97 3.25
C GLY A 13 -5.86 -1.70 3.90
N THR A 14 -6.90 -1.83 4.72
CA THR A 14 -7.40 -0.73 5.57
C THR A 14 -6.25 -0.12 6.36
N HIS A 15 -5.42 -0.98 6.94
CA HIS A 15 -4.14 -0.64 7.57
C HIS A 15 -3.02 -1.39 6.83
N SER A 16 -2.37 -0.73 5.92
CA SER A 16 -1.24 -1.30 5.17
C SER A 16 -0.06 -1.59 6.09
N LYS A 17 0.63 -2.71 5.87
CA LYS A 17 1.80 -3.11 6.65
C LYS A 17 3.01 -3.28 5.76
N TRP A 18 4.11 -2.70 6.19
CA TRP A 18 5.43 -2.84 5.58
C TRP A 18 6.34 -3.65 6.49
N VAL A 19 6.78 -4.81 6.04
CA VAL A 19 7.56 -5.76 6.82
C VAL A 19 8.93 -5.92 6.18
N GLY A 20 9.97 -5.51 6.91
CA GLY A 20 11.35 -5.80 6.55
C GLY A 20 11.75 -7.16 7.09
N VAL A 21 12.22 -8.05 6.21
CA VAL A 21 12.68 -9.40 6.55
C VAL A 21 14.15 -9.52 6.16
N ARG A 22 14.97 -10.08 7.05
CA ARG A 22 16.37 -10.43 6.77
C ARG A 22 16.65 -11.84 7.25
N ASP A 23 17.13 -12.67 6.35
CA ASP A 23 17.51 -14.07 6.64
C ASP A 23 16.40 -14.82 7.38
N GLY A 24 15.16 -14.73 6.87
CA GLY A 24 13.98 -15.36 7.42
C GLY A 24 13.44 -14.75 8.72
N ARG A 25 14.00 -13.63 9.19
CA ARG A 25 13.56 -12.98 10.45
C ARG A 25 12.97 -11.60 10.17
N ILE A 26 11.83 -11.32 10.79
CA ILE A 26 11.22 -9.99 10.77
C ILE A 26 12.12 -9.04 11.55
N GLN A 27 12.59 -7.98 10.90
CA GLN A 27 13.43 -6.94 11.50
C GLN A 27 12.62 -5.69 11.86
N ARG A 28 11.59 -5.39 11.07
CA ARG A 28 10.80 -4.17 11.23
C ARG A 28 9.39 -4.38 10.72
N ILE A 29 8.43 -3.75 11.40
CA ILE A 29 7.05 -3.61 10.93
C ILE A 29 6.68 -2.13 11.03
N ALA A 30 6.12 -1.57 9.96
CA ALA A 30 5.49 -0.25 9.94
C ALA A 30 4.06 -0.39 9.44
N THR A 31 3.13 0.33 10.07
CA THR A 31 1.72 0.30 9.69
C THR A 31 1.28 1.71 9.27
N ALA A 32 0.53 1.80 8.17
CA ALA A 32 -0.07 3.02 7.67
C ALA A 32 -1.59 2.87 7.55
N MET A 33 -2.34 3.91 7.87
CA MET A 33 -3.82 3.94 7.85
C MET A 33 -4.36 4.28 6.45
N THR A 34 -3.68 3.92 5.40
CA THR A 34 -3.93 4.44 4.04
C THR A 34 -5.32 4.09 3.52
N GLY A 35 -5.75 2.84 3.67
CA GLY A 35 -7.07 2.42 3.23
C GLY A 35 -8.20 3.01 4.07
N GLU A 36 -8.02 3.09 5.40
CA GLU A 36 -9.00 3.73 6.30
C GLU A 36 -9.11 5.22 5.99
N LEU A 37 -7.99 5.92 5.87
CA LEU A 37 -7.97 7.34 5.56
C LEU A 37 -8.63 7.63 4.19
N TYR A 38 -8.37 6.79 3.18
CA TYR A 38 -9.04 6.88 1.89
C TYR A 38 -10.57 6.78 2.04
N ALA A 39 -11.07 5.80 2.77
CA ALA A 39 -12.50 5.59 2.99
C ALA A 39 -13.13 6.77 3.75
N VAL A 40 -12.51 7.22 4.84
CA VAL A 40 -12.99 8.36 5.65
C VAL A 40 -13.03 9.65 4.84
N LEU A 41 -11.98 9.94 4.07
CA LEU A 41 -11.92 11.15 3.24
C LEU A 41 -12.97 11.16 2.14
N ARG A 42 -13.28 10.01 1.55
CA ARG A 42 -14.35 9.90 0.55
C ARG A 42 -15.74 10.02 1.15
N GLN A 43 -16.00 9.36 2.27
CA GLN A 43 -17.34 9.23 2.82
C GLN A 43 -17.71 10.37 3.76
N HIS A 44 -16.75 10.92 4.51
CA HIS A 44 -17.01 11.80 5.65
C HIS A 44 -16.29 13.14 5.58
N SER A 45 -15.65 13.48 4.46
CA SER A 45 -14.97 14.76 4.30
C SER A 45 -15.49 15.59 3.13
N ILE A 46 -15.07 16.87 3.08
CA ILE A 46 -15.36 17.76 1.96
C ILE A 46 -14.76 17.27 0.64
N LEU A 47 -13.76 16.41 0.67
CA LEU A 47 -13.11 15.89 -0.54
C LEU A 47 -14.05 14.98 -1.31
N GLY A 48 -14.83 14.16 -0.60
CA GLY A 48 -15.76 13.21 -1.21
C GLY A 48 -16.96 13.84 -1.91
N ARG A 49 -17.25 15.13 -1.65
CA ARG A 49 -18.45 15.81 -2.22
C ARG A 49 -18.43 15.94 -3.74
N LEU A 50 -17.27 15.89 -4.36
CA LEU A 50 -17.12 15.92 -5.82
C LEU A 50 -16.86 14.53 -6.42
N MET A 51 -16.73 13.53 -5.57
CA MET A 51 -16.43 12.16 -6.03
C MET A 51 -17.72 11.38 -6.27
N PRO A 52 -17.79 10.50 -7.28
CA PRO A 52 -18.92 9.61 -7.46
C PRO A 52 -19.06 8.67 -6.26
N VAL A 53 -20.31 8.29 -5.94
CA VAL A 53 -20.59 7.33 -4.85
C VAL A 53 -19.96 5.98 -5.17
N ASP A 54 -20.14 5.51 -6.42
CA ASP A 54 -19.59 4.25 -6.89
C ASP A 54 -18.21 4.48 -7.52
N ASP A 55 -17.21 3.86 -6.93
CA ASP A 55 -15.82 3.92 -7.41
C ASP A 55 -15.50 2.61 -8.14
N THR A 56 -15.83 2.57 -9.39
CA THR A 56 -15.69 1.34 -10.18
C THR A 56 -14.51 1.36 -11.15
N ARG A 57 -13.99 2.54 -11.50
CA ARG A 57 -12.97 2.67 -12.55
C ARG A 57 -11.68 3.29 -12.03
N PHE A 58 -10.59 2.55 -12.19
CA PHE A 58 -9.24 3.06 -11.98
C PHE A 58 -8.83 3.97 -13.15
N ASP A 59 -8.44 5.20 -12.85
CA ASP A 59 -7.87 6.15 -13.79
C ASP A 59 -6.36 6.30 -13.51
N ALA A 60 -5.56 5.72 -14.41
CA ALA A 60 -4.10 5.69 -14.24
C ALA A 60 -3.48 7.09 -14.32
N PHE A 61 -4.00 7.98 -15.17
CA PHE A 61 -3.47 9.34 -15.31
C PHE A 61 -3.69 10.15 -14.04
N ALA A 62 -4.90 10.10 -13.48
CA ALA A 62 -5.22 10.77 -12.23
C ALA A 62 -4.43 10.17 -11.05
N PHE A 63 -4.31 8.84 -10.99
CA PHE A 63 -3.52 8.16 -9.98
C PHE A 63 -2.05 8.62 -10.01
N ASP A 64 -1.43 8.65 -11.18
CA ASP A 64 -0.06 9.11 -11.36
C ASP A 64 0.11 10.59 -11.02
N ALA A 65 -0.89 11.43 -11.33
CA ALA A 65 -0.90 12.82 -10.92
C ALA A 65 -0.90 12.97 -9.39
N GLY A 66 -1.71 12.17 -8.68
CA GLY A 66 -1.72 12.10 -7.22
C GLY A 66 -0.37 11.62 -6.65
N LEU A 67 0.19 10.57 -7.25
CA LEU A 67 1.49 10.02 -6.87
C LEU A 67 2.59 11.09 -6.99
N ARG A 68 2.66 11.80 -8.12
CA ARG A 68 3.59 12.93 -8.32
C ARG A 68 3.33 14.07 -7.35
N ARG A 69 2.06 14.40 -7.03
CA ARG A 69 1.73 15.44 -6.06
C ARG A 69 2.33 15.15 -4.68
N SER A 70 2.36 13.88 -4.26
CA SER A 70 2.96 13.49 -2.98
C SER A 70 4.47 13.76 -2.88
N GLU A 71 5.14 14.03 -4.01
CA GLU A 71 6.58 14.35 -4.06
C GLU A 71 6.89 15.82 -3.80
N GLN A 72 5.90 16.66 -4.00
CA GLN A 72 6.08 18.11 -3.92
C GLN A 72 6.20 18.58 -2.47
N ALA A 73 6.71 19.79 -2.27
CA ALA A 73 6.73 20.44 -0.98
C ALA A 73 5.29 20.75 -0.49
N GLY A 74 5.09 20.83 0.83
CA GLY A 74 3.81 21.19 1.45
C GLY A 74 3.24 20.13 2.39
N GLY A 75 3.64 18.88 2.23
CA GLY A 75 3.22 17.80 3.10
C GLY A 75 1.76 17.34 2.90
N MET A 76 1.40 16.23 3.55
CA MET A 76 0.15 15.52 3.31
C MET A 76 -1.10 16.39 3.54
N LEU A 77 -1.16 17.17 4.62
CA LEU A 77 -2.36 17.97 4.93
C LEU A 77 -2.65 19.02 3.84
N HIS A 78 -1.61 19.70 3.34
CA HIS A 78 -1.75 20.63 2.22
C HIS A 78 -2.15 19.90 0.93
N HIS A 79 -1.52 18.77 0.64
CA HIS A 79 -1.82 18.01 -0.56
C HIS A 79 -3.23 17.43 -0.57
N LEU A 80 -3.78 17.02 0.58
CA LEU A 80 -5.16 16.56 0.69
C LEU A 80 -6.16 17.63 0.27
N PHE A 81 -5.98 18.89 0.70
CA PHE A 81 -6.86 19.96 0.24
C PHE A 81 -6.72 20.20 -1.27
N GLY A 82 -5.55 19.90 -1.84
CA GLY A 82 -5.30 19.92 -3.28
C GLY A 82 -6.24 19.01 -4.09
N VAL A 83 -6.73 17.92 -3.51
CA VAL A 83 -7.74 17.05 -4.16
C VAL A 83 -9.04 17.83 -4.43
N ARG A 84 -9.48 18.63 -3.45
CA ARG A 84 -10.67 19.49 -3.57
C ARG A 84 -10.49 20.54 -4.64
N THR A 85 -9.34 21.24 -4.63
CA THR A 85 -9.08 22.31 -5.59
C THR A 85 -8.91 21.76 -7.01
N ALA A 86 -8.28 20.61 -7.18
CA ALA A 86 -8.13 19.96 -8.48
C ALA A 86 -9.49 19.66 -9.14
N GLY A 87 -10.47 19.21 -8.35
CA GLY A 87 -11.85 19.00 -8.84
C GLY A 87 -12.58 20.31 -9.14
N LEU A 88 -12.53 21.28 -8.21
CA LEU A 88 -13.22 22.57 -8.38
C LEU A 88 -12.73 23.35 -9.61
N PHE A 89 -11.43 23.31 -9.89
CA PHE A 89 -10.82 23.95 -11.05
C PHE A 89 -10.76 23.05 -12.28
N GLN A 90 -11.44 21.88 -12.25
CA GLN A 90 -11.51 20.94 -13.35
C GLN A 90 -10.14 20.47 -13.91
N GLN A 91 -9.11 20.52 -13.07
CA GLN A 91 -7.78 19.99 -13.39
C GLN A 91 -7.80 18.44 -13.44
N ILE A 92 -8.63 17.82 -12.60
CA ILE A 92 -8.94 16.40 -12.58
C ILE A 92 -10.46 16.29 -12.65
N ALA A 93 -10.96 15.48 -13.59
CA ALA A 93 -12.38 15.23 -13.70
C ALA A 93 -12.95 14.55 -12.45
N GLU A 94 -14.18 14.90 -12.05
CA GLU A 94 -14.81 14.37 -10.83
C GLU A 94 -14.76 12.82 -10.74
N PRO A 95 -15.06 12.04 -11.81
CA PRO A 95 -14.95 10.58 -11.77
C PRO A 95 -13.54 10.03 -11.55
N ALA A 96 -12.50 10.83 -11.81
CA ALA A 96 -11.09 10.46 -11.66
C ALA A 96 -10.49 10.89 -10.30
N LEU A 97 -11.19 11.75 -9.52
CA LEU A 97 -10.74 12.21 -8.20
C LEU A 97 -10.46 11.07 -7.21
N PRO A 98 -11.23 9.96 -7.16
CA PRO A 98 -10.90 8.83 -6.31
C PRO A 98 -9.53 8.23 -6.61
N SER A 99 -9.19 8.11 -7.90
CA SER A 99 -7.87 7.60 -8.31
C SER A 99 -6.76 8.58 -7.95
N TYR A 100 -6.98 9.88 -8.13
CA TYR A 100 -6.04 10.93 -7.71
C TYR A 100 -5.77 10.89 -6.21
N LEU A 101 -6.83 10.79 -5.37
CA LEU A 101 -6.70 10.65 -3.93
C LEU A 101 -5.94 9.38 -3.55
N SER A 102 -6.25 8.25 -4.19
CA SER A 102 -5.55 6.97 -3.95
C SER A 102 -4.06 7.08 -4.26
N GLY A 103 -3.69 7.65 -5.42
CA GLY A 103 -2.29 7.86 -5.80
C GLY A 103 -1.56 8.79 -4.83
N LEU A 104 -2.22 9.85 -4.36
CA LEU A 104 -1.68 10.78 -3.38
C LEU A 104 -1.36 10.09 -2.04
N LEU A 105 -2.31 9.33 -1.49
CA LEU A 105 -2.15 8.65 -0.21
C LEU A 105 -1.09 7.54 -0.28
N ILE A 106 -1.14 6.70 -1.33
CA ILE A 106 -0.14 5.65 -1.54
C ILE A 106 1.25 6.28 -1.72
N GLY A 107 1.35 7.37 -2.46
CA GLY A 107 2.62 8.08 -2.63
C GLY A 107 3.22 8.57 -1.31
N HIS A 108 2.42 9.15 -0.42
CA HIS A 108 2.86 9.54 0.93
C HIS A 108 3.26 8.32 1.77
N GLU A 109 2.49 7.24 1.72
CA GLU A 109 2.80 5.99 2.43
C GLU A 109 4.14 5.41 1.97
N LEU A 110 4.36 5.30 0.66
CA LEU A 110 5.59 4.77 0.10
C LEU A 110 6.81 5.56 0.59
N ARG A 111 6.72 6.89 0.67
CA ARG A 111 7.81 7.74 1.19
C ARG A 111 8.03 7.55 2.69
N ALA A 112 6.95 7.48 3.46
CA ALA A 112 6.99 7.34 4.91
C ALA A 112 7.43 5.93 5.35
N SER A 113 7.11 4.89 4.59
CA SER A 113 7.42 3.49 4.92
C SER A 113 8.93 3.20 4.99
N GLY A 114 9.75 4.10 4.48
CA GLY A 114 11.19 3.91 4.36
C GLY A 114 11.59 2.97 3.22
N ALA A 115 10.64 2.52 2.39
CA ALA A 115 10.93 1.74 1.19
C ALA A 115 11.89 2.49 0.25
N PHE A 116 11.84 3.83 0.27
CA PHE A 116 12.70 4.71 -0.52
C PHE A 116 13.88 5.30 0.25
N SER A 117 13.84 5.28 1.58
CA SER A 117 14.89 5.84 2.44
C SER A 117 16.03 4.86 2.68
N GLN A 118 15.82 3.57 2.45
CA GLN A 118 16.86 2.56 2.59
C GLN A 118 17.84 2.64 1.42
N LYS A 119 19.11 2.64 1.74
CA LYS A 119 20.18 2.50 0.74
C LYS A 119 20.92 1.19 1.03
N PRO A 120 21.05 0.27 0.06
CA PRO A 120 20.45 0.34 -1.27
C PRO A 120 18.91 0.19 -1.23
N ARG A 121 18.23 0.78 -2.23
CA ARG A 121 16.78 0.57 -2.42
C ARG A 121 16.52 -0.92 -2.66
N PRO A 122 15.39 -1.47 -2.16
CA PRO A 122 15.02 -2.83 -2.48
C PRO A 122 14.82 -2.95 -4.00
N ALA A 123 15.44 -3.95 -4.61
CA ALA A 123 15.26 -4.22 -6.04
C ALA A 123 13.83 -4.69 -6.33
N GLN A 124 13.18 -5.31 -5.34
CA GLN A 124 11.85 -5.89 -5.46
C GLN A 124 11.09 -5.79 -4.14
N VAL A 125 9.76 -5.59 -4.25
CA VAL A 125 8.80 -5.62 -3.14
C VAL A 125 7.83 -6.79 -3.34
N HIS A 126 7.62 -7.60 -2.31
CA HIS A 126 6.60 -8.63 -2.27
C HIS A 126 5.28 -8.00 -1.83
N LEU A 127 4.24 -8.09 -2.67
CA LEU A 127 2.89 -7.63 -2.36
C LEU A 127 1.99 -8.82 -2.04
N VAL A 128 1.30 -8.78 -0.90
CA VAL A 128 0.36 -9.83 -0.45
C VAL A 128 -0.99 -9.20 -0.15
N GLY A 129 -2.05 -9.67 -0.78
CA GLY A 129 -3.41 -9.18 -0.54
C GLY A 129 -4.32 -9.33 -1.75
N ASN A 130 -5.41 -8.58 -1.73
CA ASN A 130 -6.45 -8.64 -2.75
C ASN A 130 -6.00 -7.93 -4.05
N ASP A 131 -6.39 -8.50 -5.18
CA ASP A 131 -5.92 -8.10 -6.52
C ASP A 131 -6.12 -6.61 -6.85
N ARG A 132 -7.24 -6.01 -6.43
CA ARG A 132 -7.53 -4.60 -6.70
C ARG A 132 -6.53 -3.67 -6.02
N LEU A 133 -6.25 -3.91 -4.73
CA LEU A 133 -5.26 -3.13 -3.98
C LEU A 133 -3.84 -3.42 -4.47
N LEU A 134 -3.53 -4.70 -4.75
CA LEU A 134 -2.23 -5.07 -5.31
C LEU A 134 -1.96 -4.37 -6.64
N ALA A 135 -2.98 -4.18 -7.50
CA ALA A 135 -2.82 -3.47 -8.76
C ALA A 135 -2.37 -2.02 -8.56
N SER A 136 -2.99 -1.28 -7.63
CA SER A 136 -2.65 0.12 -7.34
C SER A 136 -1.24 0.27 -6.75
N TYR A 137 -0.87 -0.59 -5.80
CA TYR A 137 0.48 -0.57 -5.21
C TYR A 137 1.55 -1.01 -6.21
N ALA A 138 1.27 -2.03 -7.02
CA ALA A 138 2.19 -2.47 -8.06
C ALA A 138 2.41 -1.38 -9.11
N HIS A 139 1.34 -0.69 -9.54
CA HIS A 139 1.44 0.45 -10.45
C HIS A 139 2.34 1.54 -9.86
N ALA A 140 2.11 1.94 -8.60
CA ALA A 140 2.91 2.95 -7.92
C ALA A 140 4.38 2.54 -7.77
N LEU A 141 4.67 1.31 -7.38
CA LEU A 141 6.04 0.82 -7.21
C LEU A 141 6.78 0.73 -8.55
N THR A 142 6.11 0.22 -9.58
CA THR A 142 6.69 0.09 -10.92
C THR A 142 6.97 1.44 -11.55
N SER A 143 6.09 2.45 -11.37
CA SER A 143 6.33 3.82 -11.86
C SER A 143 7.55 4.48 -11.17
N LEU A 144 7.94 3.99 -10.02
CA LEU A 144 9.12 4.42 -9.27
C LEU A 144 10.38 3.56 -9.51
N GLY A 145 10.29 2.63 -10.48
CA GLY A 145 11.40 1.75 -10.89
C GLY A 145 11.68 0.60 -9.92
N ILE A 146 10.70 0.22 -9.07
CA ILE A 146 10.83 -0.88 -8.13
C ILE A 146 10.12 -2.12 -8.67
N GLY A 147 10.81 -3.25 -8.73
CA GLY A 147 10.23 -4.54 -9.10
C GLY A 147 9.16 -4.99 -8.11
N VAL A 148 8.16 -5.72 -8.59
CA VAL A 148 7.04 -6.21 -7.77
C VAL A 148 6.84 -7.70 -7.98
N GLN A 149 6.72 -8.43 -6.88
CA GLN A 149 6.25 -9.81 -6.87
C GLN A 149 4.91 -9.88 -6.12
N ARG A 150 3.85 -10.23 -6.84
CA ARG A 150 2.51 -10.38 -6.25
C ARG A 150 2.33 -11.78 -5.68
N HIS A 151 1.65 -11.87 -4.55
CA HIS A 151 1.28 -13.10 -3.89
C HIS A 151 -0.22 -13.08 -3.58
N PRO A 152 -0.90 -14.23 -3.63
CA PRO A 152 -2.33 -14.32 -3.35
C PRO A 152 -2.64 -14.04 -1.88
N GLU A 153 -3.89 -13.64 -1.61
CA GLU A 153 -4.37 -13.25 -0.28
C GLU A 153 -4.34 -14.42 0.72
N ASP A 154 -4.54 -15.65 0.25
CA ASP A 154 -4.54 -16.86 1.06
C ASP A 154 -3.16 -17.28 1.60
N LEU A 155 -2.08 -16.62 1.16
CA LEU A 155 -0.73 -16.85 1.67
C LEU A 155 -0.65 -16.69 3.20
N ALA A 156 -1.46 -15.79 3.78
CA ALA A 156 -1.55 -15.60 5.23
C ALA A 156 -2.13 -16.85 5.92
N ALA A 157 -3.16 -17.46 5.34
CA ALA A 157 -3.75 -18.72 5.85
C ALA A 157 -2.76 -19.88 5.79
N HIS A 158 -2.02 -20.01 4.69
CA HIS A 158 -0.96 -20.99 4.55
C HIS A 158 0.14 -20.80 5.61
N GLY A 159 0.53 -19.55 5.90
CA GLY A 159 1.49 -19.24 6.95
C GLY A 159 1.01 -19.63 8.34
N LEU A 160 -0.25 -19.34 8.67
CA LEU A 160 -0.88 -19.76 9.93
C LEU A 160 -0.95 -21.27 10.07
N HIS A 161 -1.34 -21.98 9.02
CA HIS A 161 -1.37 -23.43 8.99
C HIS A 161 0.02 -24.04 9.23
N ALA A 162 1.06 -23.51 8.59
CA ALA A 162 2.43 -23.95 8.79
C ALA A 162 2.93 -23.74 10.23
N LEU A 163 2.57 -22.63 10.86
CA LEU A 163 2.88 -22.36 12.26
C LEU A 163 2.14 -23.31 13.21
N TRP A 164 0.87 -23.57 12.96
CA TRP A 164 0.06 -24.50 13.72
C TRP A 164 0.65 -25.91 13.67
N SER A 165 0.97 -26.42 12.48
CA SER A 165 1.52 -27.76 12.27
C SER A 165 2.86 -27.96 12.99
N ARG A 166 3.75 -26.93 12.97
CA ARG A 166 5.01 -26.97 13.73
C ARG A 166 4.80 -27.01 15.23
N ARG A 167 3.85 -26.22 15.75
CA ARG A 167 3.54 -26.19 17.18
C ARG A 167 2.98 -27.53 17.69
N SER A 168 2.14 -28.19 16.89
CA SER A 168 1.57 -29.50 17.20
C SER A 168 2.64 -30.58 17.24
N ALA A 169 3.57 -30.57 16.29
CA ALA A 169 4.70 -31.52 16.26
C ALA A 169 5.64 -31.36 17.49
N THR A 170 5.87 -30.11 17.92
CA THR A 170 6.74 -29.84 19.09
C THR A 170 6.09 -30.32 20.41
N ARG A 171 4.76 -30.25 20.53
CA ARG A 171 4.04 -30.75 21.73
C ARG A 171 4.04 -32.27 21.79
N SER A 172 3.87 -32.95 20.68
CA SER A 172 3.88 -34.43 20.64
C SER A 172 5.24 -35.01 21.02
N ASN A 173 6.35 -34.28 20.82
CA ASN A 173 7.70 -34.72 21.22
C ASN A 173 8.07 -34.35 22.65
N ALA A 174 7.27 -33.56 23.35
CA ALA A 174 7.51 -33.17 24.74
C ALA A 174 6.78 -34.07 25.75
N ASP A 175 5.85 -34.91 25.27
CA ASP A 175 5.04 -35.83 26.07
C ASP A 175 5.54 -37.28 25.97
N VAL A 176 6.76 -37.53 25.43
CA VAL A 176 7.48 -38.80 25.39
C VAL A 176 8.79 -38.66 26.16
#